data_35f20f27fbfdef697348bc52ed19a134
#
_entry.id   35f20f27fbfdef697348bc52ed19a134
#
_cell.length_a   1.000
_cell.length_b   1.000
_cell.length_c   1.000
_cell.angle_alpha   90.00
_cell.angle_beta   90.00
_cell.angle_gamma   90.00
#
_symmetry.space_group_name_H-M   'P 1'
#
loop_
_entity.id
_entity.type
_entity.pdbx_description
1 polymer ?
#
loop_
_entity_poly.entity_id
_entity_poly.type
_entity_poly.pdbx_seq_one_letter_code
_entity_poly.pdbx_strand_id
1 'polypeptide(L)'
;DDYLGEISWQGQSLAKVKLDYLSQLLHIGHLPGIKKALTPRENLTWYASMNNTHIVHLDMQQRVEQALTEVGLYGYEDQPCFQLSAGQARRVALARLFFTPARVWILDEPFTAIDQAGVEHLQNLMVEHAAGGGCVILSTHQDMTLTNVKKINLMEHRSTDDSSDYIGNSENELA
;
A
#
# COMPACT_ATOMS: atom_id res chain seq x y z
N ASP A 1 14.56 1.20 13.67
CA ASP A 1 13.65 0.18 14.22
C ASP A 1 14.39 -1.14 14.21
N ASP A 2 14.65 -1.68 15.38
CA ASP A 2 15.39 -2.92 15.55
C ASP A 2 14.44 -4.10 15.33
N TYR A 3 14.62 -4.82 14.23
CA TYR A 3 13.98 -6.12 14.02
C TYR A 3 15.01 -7.22 14.25
N LEU A 4 14.56 -8.31 14.84
CA LEU A 4 15.37 -9.52 15.00
C LEU A 4 15.15 -10.39 13.76
N GLY A 5 16.24 -10.75 13.09
CA GLY A 5 16.19 -11.60 11.90
C GLY A 5 16.93 -11.02 10.71
N GLU A 6 16.87 -11.74 9.59
CA GLU A 6 17.49 -11.33 8.33
C GLU A 6 16.43 -11.19 7.24
N ILE A 7 16.46 -10.06 6.54
CA ILE A 7 15.63 -9.83 5.35
C ILE A 7 16.54 -9.88 4.13
N SER A 8 16.18 -10.68 3.15
CA SER A 8 16.89 -10.77 1.88
C SER A 8 16.00 -10.38 0.70
N TRP A 9 16.60 -9.75 -0.30
CA TRP A 9 15.99 -9.43 -1.59
C TRP A 9 16.80 -10.09 -2.71
N GLN A 10 16.17 -10.93 -3.51
CA GLN A 10 16.83 -11.68 -4.60
C GLN A 10 18.09 -12.42 -4.13
N GLY A 11 18.05 -13.04 -2.95
CA GLY A 11 19.17 -13.79 -2.36
C GLY A 11 20.28 -12.94 -1.76
N GLN A 12 20.14 -11.62 -1.70
CA GLN A 12 21.11 -10.71 -1.09
C GLN A 12 20.51 -10.06 0.15
N SER A 13 21.34 -9.83 1.19
CA SER A 13 20.90 -9.11 2.39
C SER A 13 20.35 -7.72 2.03
N LEU A 14 19.16 -7.39 2.54
CA LEU A 14 18.49 -6.11 2.28
C LEU A 14 19.38 -4.91 2.62
N ALA A 15 20.23 -5.01 3.62
CA ALA A 15 21.17 -3.94 3.99
C ALA A 15 22.11 -3.55 2.84
N LYS A 16 22.45 -4.50 1.95
CA LYS A 16 23.35 -4.26 0.80
C LYS A 16 22.62 -3.72 -0.42
N VAL A 17 21.34 -4.07 -0.59
CA VAL A 17 20.56 -3.76 -1.81
C VAL A 17 19.35 -2.88 -1.52
N LYS A 18 19.38 -2.14 -0.42
CA LYS A 18 18.24 -1.33 0.07
C LYS A 18 17.69 -0.37 -0.98
N LEU A 19 18.54 0.33 -1.70
CA LEU A 19 18.10 1.30 -2.71
C LEU A 19 17.44 0.62 -3.91
N ASP A 20 17.99 -0.51 -4.36
CA ASP A 20 17.39 -1.30 -5.43
C ASP A 20 16.02 -1.83 -5.02
N TYR A 21 15.90 -2.40 -3.82
CA TYR A 21 14.62 -2.84 -3.27
C TYR A 21 13.59 -1.70 -3.19
N LEU A 22 13.98 -0.55 -2.63
CA LEU A 22 13.07 0.59 -2.48
C LEU A 22 12.62 1.17 -3.83
N SER A 23 13.45 1.09 -4.88
CA SER A 23 13.07 1.52 -6.23
C SER A 23 12.02 0.62 -6.87
N GLN A 24 11.88 -0.62 -6.38
CA GLN A 24 10.93 -1.62 -6.86
C GLN A 24 9.72 -1.81 -5.94
N LEU A 25 9.61 -0.99 -4.89
CA LEU A 25 8.56 -1.08 -3.87
C LEU A 25 7.52 0.03 -4.02
N LEU A 26 6.25 -0.35 -4.04
CA LEU A 26 5.14 0.56 -3.78
C LEU A 26 4.47 0.20 -2.46
N HIS A 27 4.52 1.11 -1.51
CA HIS A 27 3.83 0.96 -0.22
C HIS A 27 2.64 1.93 -0.13
N ILE A 28 1.48 1.40 0.22
CA ILE A 28 0.27 2.15 0.57
C ILE A 28 -0.17 1.69 1.95
N GLY A 29 0.16 2.49 2.97
CA GLY A 29 -0.16 2.23 4.36
C GLY A 29 -1.62 2.53 4.71
N HIS A 30 -1.98 2.38 5.98
CA HIS A 30 -3.32 2.68 6.48
C HIS A 30 -3.74 4.14 6.19
N LEU A 31 -2.84 5.08 6.39
CA LEU A 31 -3.06 6.47 5.96
C LEU A 31 -2.76 6.61 4.46
N PRO A 32 -3.62 7.29 3.68
CA PRO A 32 -3.45 7.43 2.23
C PRO A 32 -2.13 8.06 1.78
N GLY A 33 -1.46 8.82 2.66
CA GLY A 33 -0.17 9.46 2.35
C GLY A 33 -0.29 10.61 1.34
N ILE A 34 -1.50 11.10 1.06
CA ILE A 34 -1.75 12.20 0.13
C ILE A 34 -1.58 13.57 0.81
N LYS A 35 -1.18 14.56 0.05
CA LYS A 35 -1.11 15.97 0.47
C LYS A 35 -2.50 16.60 0.37
N LYS A 36 -3.12 16.89 1.52
CA LYS A 36 -4.51 17.38 1.58
C LYS A 36 -4.73 18.72 0.86
N ALA A 37 -3.72 19.58 0.80
CA ALA A 37 -3.80 20.87 0.13
C ALA A 37 -3.75 20.78 -1.41
N LEU A 38 -3.27 19.66 -1.94
CA LEU A 38 -3.19 19.41 -3.38
C LEU A 38 -4.46 18.70 -3.87
N THR A 39 -4.71 18.81 -5.17
CA THR A 39 -5.74 18.04 -5.88
C THR A 39 -5.29 16.59 -6.10
N PRO A 40 -6.19 15.65 -6.46
CA PRO A 40 -5.83 14.31 -6.88
C PRO A 40 -4.79 14.30 -8.01
N ARG A 41 -5.01 15.09 -9.06
CA ARG A 41 -4.09 15.25 -10.19
C ARG A 41 -2.69 15.68 -9.73
N GLU A 42 -2.60 16.72 -8.90
CA GLU A 42 -1.33 17.21 -8.38
C GLU A 42 -0.62 16.19 -7.48
N ASN A 43 -1.37 15.49 -6.62
CA ASN A 43 -0.82 14.41 -5.81
C ASN A 43 -0.20 13.31 -6.66
N LEU A 44 -0.93 12.80 -7.66
CA LEU A 44 -0.44 11.72 -8.51
C LEU A 44 0.73 12.17 -9.40
N THR A 45 0.68 13.39 -9.94
CA THR A 45 1.79 13.98 -10.70
C THR A 45 3.04 14.10 -9.84
N TRP A 46 2.89 14.51 -8.58
CA TRP A 46 4.00 14.57 -7.63
C TRP A 46 4.63 13.19 -7.38
N TYR A 47 3.81 12.15 -7.13
CA TYR A 47 4.32 10.78 -6.98
C TYR A 47 4.99 10.25 -8.25
N ALA A 48 4.42 10.55 -9.41
CA ALA A 48 5.00 10.15 -10.69
C ALA A 48 6.38 10.77 -10.92
N SER A 49 6.56 12.05 -10.55
CA SER A 49 7.84 12.75 -10.68
C SER A 49 8.95 12.17 -9.78
N MET A 50 8.58 11.63 -8.61
CA MET A 50 9.55 11.02 -7.68
C MET A 50 10.08 9.66 -8.20
N ASN A 51 9.32 8.95 -9.00
CA ASN A 51 9.71 7.63 -9.50
C ASN A 51 10.70 7.71 -10.69
N ASN A 52 11.21 8.89 -10.99
CA ASN A 52 12.24 9.17 -12.01
C ASN A 52 11.98 8.45 -13.36
N THR A 53 10.72 8.33 -13.72
CA THR A 53 10.34 7.75 -14.99
C THR A 53 10.66 8.76 -16.10
N HIS A 54 11.51 8.38 -17.05
CA HIS A 54 11.78 9.15 -18.30
C HIS A 54 10.55 9.23 -19.20
N ILE A 55 9.36 9.22 -18.61
CA ILE A 55 8.09 9.32 -19.32
C ILE A 55 7.90 10.78 -19.73
N VAL A 56 7.63 10.99 -21.02
CA VAL A 56 7.30 12.32 -21.54
C VAL A 56 6.13 12.92 -20.75
N HIS A 57 6.23 14.18 -20.39
CA HIS A 57 5.28 14.87 -19.52
C HIS A 57 3.81 14.73 -19.97
N LEU A 58 3.56 14.71 -21.26
CA LEU A 58 2.22 14.54 -21.85
C LEU A 58 1.66 13.13 -21.60
N ASP A 59 2.48 12.09 -21.73
CA ASP A 59 2.09 10.70 -21.47
C ASP A 59 1.80 10.48 -19.96
N MET A 60 2.53 11.18 -19.09
CA MET A 60 2.29 11.12 -17.66
C MET A 60 0.94 11.74 -17.25
N GLN A 61 0.56 12.86 -17.84
CA GLN A 61 -0.75 13.47 -17.57
C GLN A 61 -1.89 12.52 -17.97
N GLN A 62 -1.80 11.90 -19.13
CA GLN A 62 -2.80 10.93 -19.60
C GLN A 62 -2.90 9.72 -18.66
N ARG A 63 -1.77 9.20 -18.18
CA ARG A 63 -1.74 8.09 -17.23
C ARG A 63 -2.35 8.46 -15.88
N VAL A 64 -2.10 9.65 -15.38
CA VAL A 64 -2.69 10.15 -14.13
C VAL A 64 -4.21 10.27 -14.27
N GLU A 65 -4.71 10.82 -15.37
CA GLU A 65 -6.15 10.94 -15.64
C GLU A 65 -6.82 9.59 -15.78
N GLN A 66 -6.19 8.68 -16.51
CA GLN A 66 -6.68 7.31 -16.63
C GLN A 66 -6.71 6.63 -15.25
N ALA A 67 -5.65 6.73 -14.45
CA ALA A 67 -5.61 6.14 -13.11
C ALA A 67 -6.70 6.70 -12.18
N LEU A 68 -7.02 8.00 -12.26
CA LEU A 68 -8.12 8.60 -11.51
C LEU A 68 -9.48 8.06 -11.97
N THR A 69 -9.65 7.86 -13.28
CA THR A 69 -10.86 7.25 -13.84
C THR A 69 -11.03 5.80 -13.36
N GLU A 70 -9.96 5.00 -13.39
CA GLU A 70 -9.95 3.59 -12.95
C GLU A 70 -10.35 3.42 -11.49
N VAL A 71 -10.01 4.38 -10.63
CA VAL A 71 -10.43 4.36 -9.22
C VAL A 71 -11.75 5.09 -8.96
N GLY A 72 -12.50 5.47 -10.00
CA GLY A 72 -13.80 6.13 -9.88
C GLY A 72 -13.74 7.54 -9.33
N LEU A 73 -12.70 8.30 -9.68
CA LEU A 73 -12.53 9.71 -9.30
C LEU A 73 -12.68 10.65 -10.50
N TYR A 74 -13.32 10.20 -11.57
CA TYR A 74 -13.69 11.07 -12.69
C TYR A 74 -14.54 12.26 -12.22
N GLY A 75 -14.13 13.47 -12.57
CA GLY A 75 -14.77 14.73 -12.15
C GLY A 75 -14.28 15.29 -10.81
N TYR A 76 -13.37 14.58 -10.12
CA TYR A 76 -12.77 15.03 -8.85
C TYR A 76 -11.29 15.42 -9.01
N GLU A 77 -10.75 15.39 -10.22
CA GLU A 77 -9.32 15.53 -10.53
C GLU A 77 -8.72 16.82 -9.96
N ASP A 78 -9.49 17.91 -9.99
CA ASP A 78 -9.05 19.26 -9.64
C ASP A 78 -9.67 19.77 -8.32
N GLN A 79 -10.40 18.90 -7.60
CA GLN A 79 -10.93 19.23 -6.29
C GLN A 79 -9.84 19.04 -5.22
N PRO A 80 -9.57 20.03 -4.33
CA PRO A 80 -8.60 19.86 -3.25
C PRO A 80 -8.88 18.66 -2.36
N CYS A 81 -7.87 17.86 -2.04
CA CYS A 81 -8.06 16.59 -1.33
C CYS A 81 -8.62 16.74 0.10
N PHE A 82 -8.52 17.92 0.72
CA PHE A 82 -9.18 18.17 2.02
C PHE A 82 -10.72 18.18 1.94
N GLN A 83 -11.29 18.32 0.74
CA GLN A 83 -12.74 18.28 0.49
C GLN A 83 -13.24 16.86 0.16
N LEU A 84 -12.33 15.92 -0.08
CA LEU A 84 -12.67 14.56 -0.40
C LEU A 84 -13.08 13.76 0.84
N SER A 85 -14.01 12.82 0.67
CA SER A 85 -14.31 11.82 1.69
C SER A 85 -13.08 10.91 1.96
N ALA A 86 -13.09 10.21 3.09
CA ALA A 86 -12.02 9.25 3.41
C ALA A 86 -11.85 8.17 2.32
N GLY A 87 -12.95 7.69 1.75
CA GLY A 87 -12.93 6.71 0.65
C GLY A 87 -12.34 7.30 -0.64
N GLN A 88 -12.71 8.53 -1.01
CA GLN A 88 -12.13 9.21 -2.16
C GLN A 88 -10.62 9.47 -1.96
N ALA A 89 -10.22 9.92 -0.77
CA ALA A 89 -8.82 10.10 -0.42
C ALA A 89 -8.03 8.77 -0.52
N ARG A 90 -8.64 7.65 -0.08
CA ARG A 90 -8.06 6.30 -0.24
C ARG A 90 -7.90 5.93 -1.71
N ARG A 91 -8.89 6.20 -2.53
CA ARG A 91 -8.85 5.95 -3.99
C ARG A 91 -7.74 6.75 -4.69
N VAL A 92 -7.46 8.00 -4.26
CA VAL A 92 -6.30 8.76 -4.77
C VAL A 92 -4.99 8.02 -4.49
N ALA A 93 -4.82 7.46 -3.29
CA ALA A 93 -3.61 6.68 -2.98
C ALA A 93 -3.50 5.42 -3.83
N LEU A 94 -4.61 4.70 -4.02
CA LEU A 94 -4.68 3.46 -4.81
C LEU A 94 -4.47 3.70 -6.32
N ALA A 95 -4.81 4.88 -6.84
CA ALA A 95 -4.55 5.24 -8.23
C ALA A 95 -3.06 5.11 -8.61
N ARG A 96 -2.15 5.17 -7.64
CA ARG A 96 -0.71 4.96 -7.85
C ARG A 96 -0.38 3.57 -8.38
N LEU A 97 -1.21 2.56 -8.11
CA LEU A 97 -1.02 1.18 -8.59
C LEU A 97 -1.06 1.08 -10.12
N PHE A 98 -1.75 2.01 -10.80
CA PHE A 98 -1.95 1.96 -12.25
C PHE A 98 -0.77 2.52 -13.07
N PHE A 99 0.16 3.27 -12.44
CA PHE A 99 1.25 3.90 -13.17
C PHE A 99 2.63 3.76 -12.52
N THR A 100 2.71 3.30 -11.27
CA THR A 100 4.01 3.13 -10.59
C THR A 100 4.64 1.81 -11.01
N PRO A 101 5.85 1.82 -11.61
CA PRO A 101 6.52 0.61 -12.06
C PRO A 101 7.22 -0.12 -10.90
N ALA A 102 6.45 -0.59 -9.93
CA ALA A 102 6.95 -1.30 -8.76
C ALA A 102 6.66 -2.79 -8.89
N ARG A 103 7.64 -3.65 -8.62
CA ARG A 103 7.48 -5.11 -8.63
C ARG A 103 6.86 -5.65 -7.36
N VAL A 104 7.02 -4.96 -6.24
CA VAL A 104 6.47 -5.35 -4.95
C VAL A 104 5.45 -4.31 -4.49
N TRP A 105 4.25 -4.74 -4.22
CA TRP A 105 3.21 -3.93 -3.60
C TRP A 105 3.01 -4.37 -2.16
N ILE A 106 3.10 -3.42 -1.22
CA ILE A 106 2.74 -3.64 0.18
C ILE A 106 1.54 -2.75 0.47
N LEU A 107 0.40 -3.37 0.77
CA LEU A 107 -0.88 -2.70 0.90
C LEU A 107 -1.48 -2.98 2.28
N ASP A 108 -1.71 -1.94 3.06
CA ASP A 108 -2.31 -2.06 4.38
C ASP A 108 -3.80 -1.69 4.31
N GLU A 109 -4.68 -2.67 4.54
CA GLU A 109 -6.13 -2.57 4.47
C GLU A 109 -6.63 -1.89 3.16
N PRO A 110 -6.23 -2.37 1.97
CA PRO A 110 -6.48 -1.67 0.72
C PRO A 110 -7.97 -1.54 0.37
N PHE A 111 -8.83 -2.40 0.92
CA PHE A 111 -10.27 -2.45 0.62
C PHE A 111 -11.13 -1.56 1.52
N THR A 112 -10.54 -0.91 2.53
CA THR A 112 -11.28 -0.05 3.46
C THR A 112 -11.88 1.15 2.75
N ALA A 113 -13.18 1.40 3.00
CA ALA A 113 -13.97 2.50 2.43
C ALA A 113 -14.08 2.48 0.88
N ILE A 114 -14.03 1.28 0.28
CA ILE A 114 -14.24 1.04 -1.14
C ILE A 114 -15.52 0.22 -1.30
N ASP A 115 -16.31 0.50 -2.33
CA ASP A 115 -17.50 -0.27 -2.68
C ASP A 115 -17.12 -1.63 -3.31
N GLN A 116 -18.10 -2.54 -3.40
CA GLN A 116 -17.89 -3.90 -3.89
C GLN A 116 -17.27 -3.93 -5.30
N ALA A 117 -17.72 -3.08 -6.21
CA ALA A 117 -17.17 -3.02 -7.56
C ALA A 117 -15.70 -2.58 -7.58
N GLY A 118 -15.35 -1.61 -6.73
CA GLY A 118 -13.95 -1.17 -6.55
C GLY A 118 -13.06 -2.25 -5.93
N VAL A 119 -13.61 -3.05 -5.00
CA VAL A 119 -12.89 -4.20 -4.43
C VAL A 119 -12.59 -5.23 -5.51
N GLU A 120 -13.58 -5.61 -6.34
CA GLU A 120 -13.39 -6.56 -7.43
C GLU A 120 -12.38 -6.06 -8.46
N HIS A 121 -12.46 -4.77 -8.83
CA HIS A 121 -11.51 -4.17 -9.75
C HIS A 121 -10.08 -4.19 -9.20
N LEU A 122 -9.90 -3.84 -7.92
CA LEU A 122 -8.61 -3.86 -7.27
C LEU A 122 -8.03 -5.29 -7.13
N GLN A 123 -8.88 -6.28 -6.83
CA GLN A 123 -8.47 -7.69 -6.80
C GLN A 123 -7.98 -8.16 -8.18
N ASN A 124 -8.70 -7.82 -9.25
CA ASN A 124 -8.28 -8.15 -10.63
C ASN A 124 -6.92 -7.52 -10.97
N LEU A 125 -6.72 -6.25 -10.62
CA LEU A 125 -5.44 -5.57 -10.81
C LEU A 125 -4.29 -6.27 -10.07
N MET A 126 -4.53 -6.75 -8.84
CA MET A 126 -3.53 -7.52 -8.08
C MET A 126 -3.20 -8.85 -8.76
N VAL A 127 -4.20 -9.54 -9.31
CA VAL A 127 -3.99 -10.79 -10.06
C VAL A 127 -3.17 -10.54 -11.32
N GLU A 128 -3.49 -9.50 -12.08
CA GLU A 128 -2.74 -9.12 -13.29
C GLU A 128 -1.29 -8.77 -12.95
N HIS A 129 -1.08 -7.99 -11.87
CA HIS A 129 0.26 -7.66 -11.40
C HIS A 129 1.08 -8.91 -11.04
N ALA A 130 0.48 -9.84 -10.31
CA ALA A 130 1.12 -11.10 -9.94
C ALA A 130 1.41 -11.99 -11.17
N ALA A 131 0.49 -12.06 -12.13
CA ALA A 131 0.68 -12.79 -13.40
C ALA A 131 1.82 -12.18 -14.24
N GLY A 132 2.03 -10.85 -14.14
CA GLY A 132 3.14 -10.13 -14.75
C GLY A 132 4.49 -10.30 -14.04
N GLY A 133 4.57 -11.17 -13.01
CA GLY A 133 5.79 -11.43 -12.23
C GLY A 133 6.01 -10.48 -11.06
N GLY A 134 5.00 -9.71 -10.68
CA GLY A 134 4.99 -8.89 -9.47
C GLY A 134 4.65 -9.71 -8.21
N CYS A 135 4.77 -9.07 -7.06
CA CYS A 135 4.41 -9.62 -5.76
C CYS A 135 3.51 -8.64 -5.01
N VAL A 136 2.39 -9.13 -4.48
CA VAL A 136 1.50 -8.34 -3.62
C VAL A 136 1.50 -8.92 -2.22
N ILE A 137 1.81 -8.09 -1.23
CA ILE A 137 1.70 -8.39 0.19
C ILE A 137 0.65 -7.44 0.75
N LEU A 138 -0.39 -7.97 1.37
CA LEU A 138 -1.44 -7.13 1.94
C LEU A 138 -1.90 -7.63 3.31
N SER A 139 -2.33 -6.70 4.15
CA SER A 139 -3.13 -6.96 5.34
C SER A 139 -4.60 -6.66 5.01
N THR A 140 -5.53 -7.49 5.50
CA THR A 140 -6.96 -7.23 5.37
C THR A 140 -7.77 -8.03 6.39
N HIS A 141 -8.87 -7.46 6.85
CA HIS A 141 -9.91 -8.13 7.62
C HIS A 141 -11.03 -8.71 6.75
N GLN A 142 -11.03 -8.41 5.45
CA GLN A 142 -12.05 -8.87 4.52
C GLN A 142 -11.70 -10.25 3.96
N ASP A 143 -12.73 -11.07 3.78
CA ASP A 143 -12.58 -12.33 3.07
C ASP A 143 -12.29 -12.08 1.59
N MET A 144 -11.21 -12.66 1.13
CA MET A 144 -10.80 -12.55 -0.27
C MET A 144 -11.25 -13.79 -1.05
N THR A 145 -11.83 -13.54 -2.21
CA THR A 145 -12.23 -14.61 -3.16
C THR A 145 -11.10 -15.03 -4.09
N LEU A 146 -9.91 -14.42 -3.96
CA LEU A 146 -8.76 -14.70 -4.81
C LEU A 146 -8.25 -16.14 -4.60
N THR A 147 -8.05 -16.85 -5.68
CA THR A 147 -7.33 -18.14 -5.71
C THR A 147 -5.82 -17.89 -5.72
N ASN A 148 -5.04 -18.87 -5.21
CA ASN A 148 -3.57 -18.80 -5.15
C ASN A 148 -2.99 -17.75 -4.20
N VAL A 149 -3.72 -17.37 -3.15
CA VAL A 149 -3.20 -16.50 -2.08
C VAL A 149 -2.57 -17.35 -0.97
N LYS A 150 -1.32 -17.05 -0.63
CA LYS A 150 -0.70 -17.59 0.57
C LYS A 150 -1.14 -16.77 1.78
N LYS A 151 -1.98 -17.34 2.64
CA LYS A 151 -2.37 -16.71 3.91
C LYS A 151 -1.31 -16.99 4.98
N ILE A 152 -0.93 -15.95 5.72
CA ILE A 152 0.00 -16.03 6.86
C ILE A 152 -0.75 -15.53 8.07
N ASN A 153 -0.92 -16.39 9.08
CA ASN A 153 -1.52 -16.01 10.35
C ASN A 153 -0.40 -15.52 11.29
N LEU A 154 -0.32 -14.24 11.52
CA LEU A 154 0.73 -13.65 12.38
C LEU A 154 0.64 -14.10 13.84
N MET A 155 -0.55 -14.53 14.31
CA MET A 155 -0.71 -15.04 15.68
C MET A 155 0.01 -16.38 15.89
N GLU A 156 0.18 -17.18 14.84
CA GLU A 156 0.90 -18.45 14.88
C GLU A 156 2.43 -18.28 14.89
N HIS A 157 2.90 -17.07 14.60
CA HIS A 157 4.33 -16.74 14.53
C HIS A 157 4.79 -15.82 15.68
N ARG A 158 4.00 -15.69 16.75
CA ARG A 158 4.47 -15.02 17.97
C ARG A 158 5.62 -15.82 18.57
N SER A 159 6.76 -15.14 18.83
CA SER A 159 7.84 -15.71 19.62
C SER A 159 7.31 -15.99 21.03
N THR A 160 7.61 -17.15 21.57
CA THR A 160 7.24 -17.57 22.94
C THR A 160 7.97 -16.78 24.04
N ASP A 161 8.83 -15.83 23.67
CA ASP A 161 9.63 -15.03 24.59
C ASP A 161 8.90 -13.85 25.25
N ASP A 162 7.68 -13.49 24.79
CA ASP A 162 6.92 -12.36 25.33
C ASP A 162 6.02 -12.72 26.54
N SER A 163 6.10 -13.94 27.07
CA SER A 163 5.22 -14.41 28.17
C SER A 163 5.76 -14.23 29.57
N SER A 164 6.92 -13.58 29.81
CA SER A 164 7.56 -13.52 31.12
C SER A 164 7.52 -12.17 31.86
N ASP A 165 7.04 -11.08 31.27
CA ASP A 165 7.19 -9.74 31.88
C ASP A 165 5.90 -9.03 32.36
N TYR A 166 4.75 -9.72 32.37
CA TYR A 166 3.49 -9.13 32.88
C TYR A 166 2.85 -9.85 34.07
N ILE A 167 3.65 -10.51 34.92
CA ILE A 167 3.16 -10.98 36.22
C ILE A 167 4.11 -10.48 37.32
N GLY A 168 3.76 -9.39 37.94
CA GLY A 168 4.41 -8.97 39.16
C GLY A 168 4.37 -7.48 39.41
N ASN A 169 3.26 -7.00 40.00
CA ASN A 169 3.21 -6.04 41.11
C ASN A 169 1.82 -5.43 41.25
N SER A 170 0.95 -6.19 41.87
CA SER A 170 -0.21 -5.65 42.57
C SER A 170 -0.51 -6.50 43.79
N GLU A 171 0.32 -6.36 44.82
CA GLU A 171 -0.01 -6.66 46.21
C GLU A 171 1.08 -6.05 47.08
N ASN A 172 0.78 -4.92 47.70
CA ASN A 172 1.17 -4.51 49.05
C ASN A 172 1.21 -2.99 49.14
N GLU A 173 0.11 -2.45 49.60
CA GLU A 173 0.09 -1.32 50.52
C GLU A 173 -1.35 -1.15 51.04
N LEU A 174 -1.62 -1.89 52.11
CA LEU A 174 -2.62 -1.54 53.13
C LEU A 174 -2.11 -2.11 54.46
N ALA A 175 -1.44 -1.27 55.21
CA ALA A 175 -1.37 -1.29 56.66
C ALA A 175 -1.01 0.11 57.13
#